data_d7bf10ef150f66add2929ea169566ec6
#
_entry.id   d7bf10ef150f66add2929ea169566ec6
#
_cell.length_a   1.000
_cell.length_b   1.000
_cell.length_c   1.000
_cell.angle_alpha   90.00
_cell.angle_beta   90.00
_cell.angle_gamma   90.00
#
_symmetry.space_group_name_H-M   'P 1'
#
loop_
_entity.id
_entity.type
_entity.pdbx_description
1 polymer ?
#
loop_
_entity_poly.entity_id
_entity_poly.type
_entity_poly.pdbx_seq_one_letter_code
_entity_poly.pdbx_strand_id
1 'polypeptide(L)'
;MTEKQSYYKENLLLLIKRLKATVTKTLEVVDKDIDDELSDDKYLNVLKARRQASEDVMWYLKRIDELENELNGTEESITEKSVIENPSKRFSKKVN
;
A
#
# COMPACT_ATOMS: atom_id res chain seq x y z
N MET A 1 0.90 -16.58 -20.79
CA MET A 1 1.26 -16.58 -19.36
C MET A 1 1.34 -18.00 -18.84
N THR A 2 2.39 -18.32 -18.11
CA THR A 2 2.54 -19.67 -17.54
C THR A 2 1.64 -19.80 -16.32
N GLU A 3 1.43 -21.04 -15.86
CA GLU A 3 0.68 -21.27 -14.64
C GLU A 3 1.30 -20.54 -13.46
N LYS A 4 2.63 -20.55 -13.42
CA LYS A 4 3.36 -19.91 -12.32
C LYS A 4 3.12 -18.41 -12.30
N GLN A 5 3.14 -17.77 -13.47
CA GLN A 5 2.89 -16.35 -13.57
C GLN A 5 1.44 -16.02 -13.22
N SER A 6 0.51 -16.88 -13.61
CA SER A 6 -0.90 -16.70 -13.29
C SER A 6 -1.12 -16.77 -11.79
N TYR A 7 -0.51 -17.76 -11.14
CA TYR A 7 -0.60 -17.94 -9.70
C TYR A 7 -0.04 -16.71 -8.97
N TYR A 8 1.12 -16.26 -9.41
CA TYR A 8 1.75 -15.08 -8.81
C TYR A 8 0.84 -13.85 -8.92
N LYS A 9 0.31 -13.63 -10.13
CA LYS A 9 -0.55 -12.47 -10.38
C LYS A 9 -1.81 -12.53 -9.52
N GLU A 10 -2.43 -13.70 -9.42
CA GLU A 10 -3.64 -13.86 -8.63
C GLU A 10 -3.38 -13.56 -7.16
N ASN A 11 -2.24 -14.03 -6.63
CA ASN A 11 -1.91 -13.80 -5.25
C ASN A 11 -1.54 -12.34 -5.00
N LEU A 12 -0.91 -11.70 -5.96
CA LEU A 12 -0.58 -10.30 -5.87
C LEU A 12 -1.86 -9.45 -5.79
N LEU A 13 -2.85 -9.77 -6.63
CA LEU A 13 -4.14 -9.08 -6.60
C LEU A 13 -4.84 -9.30 -5.27
N LEU A 14 -4.78 -10.52 -4.75
CA LEU A 14 -5.41 -10.82 -3.47
C LEU A 14 -4.74 -10.05 -2.35
N LEU A 15 -3.42 -10.00 -2.34
CA LEU A 15 -2.69 -9.25 -1.32
C LEU A 15 -3.05 -7.77 -1.36
N ILE A 16 -3.10 -7.19 -2.56
CA ILE A 16 -3.49 -5.79 -2.72
C ILE A 16 -4.88 -5.56 -2.12
N LYS A 17 -5.81 -6.45 -2.43
CA LYS A 17 -7.18 -6.35 -1.92
C LYS A 17 -7.21 -6.39 -0.40
N ARG A 18 -6.44 -7.31 0.19
CA ARG A 18 -6.39 -7.47 1.64
C ARG A 18 -5.76 -6.27 2.32
N LEU A 19 -4.72 -5.71 1.70
CA LEU A 19 -4.08 -4.52 2.24
C LEU A 19 -5.02 -3.33 2.20
N LYS A 20 -5.80 -3.18 1.13
CA LYS A 20 -6.77 -2.09 1.04
C LYS A 20 -7.85 -2.22 2.12
N ALA A 21 -8.29 -3.45 2.39
CA ALA A 21 -9.25 -3.68 3.46
C ALA A 21 -8.65 -3.35 4.82
N THR A 22 -7.37 -3.66 5.01
CA THR A 22 -6.67 -3.35 6.25
C THR A 22 -6.55 -1.85 6.45
N VAL A 23 -6.31 -1.09 5.37
CA VAL A 23 -6.26 0.38 5.44
C VAL A 23 -7.60 0.90 5.96
N THR A 24 -8.71 0.39 5.44
CA THR A 24 -10.04 0.83 5.87
C THR A 24 -10.22 0.60 7.37
N LYS A 25 -9.85 -0.57 7.85
CA LYS A 25 -9.98 -0.88 9.28
C LYS A 25 -9.06 -0.04 10.15
N THR A 26 -7.85 0.21 9.66
CA THR A 26 -6.88 1.00 10.42
C THR A 26 -7.33 2.45 10.51
N LEU A 27 -7.95 2.97 9.44
CA LEU A 27 -8.48 4.32 9.46
C LEU A 27 -9.58 4.49 10.53
N GLU A 28 -10.31 3.43 10.82
CA GLU A 28 -11.30 3.48 11.89
C GLU A 28 -10.65 3.77 13.24
N VAL A 29 -9.45 3.26 13.46
CA VAL A 29 -8.71 3.55 14.70
C VAL A 29 -8.30 5.01 14.74
N VAL A 30 -7.86 5.56 13.60
CA VAL A 30 -7.46 6.96 13.52
C VAL A 30 -8.65 7.88 13.80
N ASP A 31 -9.83 7.50 13.32
CA ASP A 31 -11.02 8.32 13.43
C ASP A 31 -11.80 8.13 14.73
N LYS A 32 -11.42 7.16 15.54
CA LYS A 32 -12.17 6.83 16.73
C LYS A 32 -12.21 8.01 17.71
N ASP A 33 -13.40 8.30 18.23
CA ASP A 33 -13.57 9.36 19.21
C ASP A 33 -12.86 8.99 20.51
N ILE A 34 -12.33 10.00 21.17
CA ILE A 34 -11.69 9.83 22.47
C ILE A 34 -12.68 10.24 23.55
N ASP A 35 -12.88 9.33 24.51
CA ASP A 35 -13.77 9.59 25.64
C ASP A 35 -13.09 10.61 26.58
N ASP A 36 -13.76 11.72 26.83
CA ASP A 36 -13.24 12.79 27.70
C ASP A 36 -13.04 12.33 29.13
N GLU A 37 -13.70 11.24 29.52
CA GLU A 37 -13.62 10.77 30.90
C GLU A 37 -12.49 9.76 31.15
N LEU A 38 -11.68 9.51 30.13
CA LEU A 38 -10.54 8.62 30.28
C LEU A 38 -9.50 9.23 31.22
N SER A 39 -8.83 8.38 31.98
CA SER A 39 -7.70 8.83 32.77
C SER A 39 -6.59 9.32 31.82
N ASP A 40 -5.67 10.10 32.37
CA ASP A 40 -4.58 10.66 31.56
C ASP A 40 -3.77 9.56 30.88
N ASP A 41 -3.48 8.46 31.58
CA ASP A 41 -2.73 7.36 31.00
C ASP A 41 -3.46 6.74 29.81
N LYS A 42 -4.76 6.51 29.96
CA LYS A 42 -5.54 5.91 28.90
C LYS A 42 -5.68 6.86 27.72
N TYR A 43 -5.84 8.15 28.00
CA TYR A 43 -5.91 9.16 26.97
C TYR A 43 -4.64 9.17 26.14
N LEU A 44 -3.48 9.15 26.81
CA LEU A 44 -2.20 9.12 26.11
C LEU A 44 -2.05 7.84 25.28
N ASN A 45 -2.52 6.72 25.80
CA ASN A 45 -2.45 5.46 25.05
C ASN A 45 -3.28 5.53 23.78
N VAL A 46 -4.46 6.14 23.85
CA VAL A 46 -5.32 6.31 22.67
C VAL A 46 -4.61 7.18 21.64
N LEU A 47 -3.99 8.26 22.09
CA LEU A 47 -3.26 9.14 21.17
C LEU A 47 -2.10 8.42 20.50
N LYS A 48 -1.38 7.60 21.26
CA LYS A 48 -0.28 6.82 20.69
C LYS A 48 -0.80 5.81 19.67
N ALA A 49 -1.93 5.16 19.98
CA ALA A 49 -2.53 4.19 19.07
C ALA A 49 -2.95 4.87 17.78
N ARG A 50 -3.52 6.06 17.86
CA ARG A 50 -3.94 6.80 16.67
C ARG A 50 -2.74 7.18 15.81
N ARG A 51 -1.66 7.62 16.46
CA ARG A 51 -0.46 7.98 15.72
C ARG A 51 0.13 6.76 15.04
N GLN A 52 0.21 5.64 15.77
CA GLN A 52 0.72 4.40 15.20
C GLN A 52 -0.13 3.94 14.03
N ALA A 53 -1.46 4.02 14.17
CA ALA A 53 -2.37 3.64 13.09
C ALA A 53 -2.15 4.53 11.87
N SER A 54 -1.91 5.83 12.07
CA SER A 54 -1.65 6.74 10.96
C SER A 54 -0.38 6.34 10.22
N GLU A 55 0.67 6.00 10.96
CA GLU A 55 1.92 5.56 10.36
C GLU A 55 1.73 4.25 9.60
N ASP A 56 0.93 3.35 10.18
CA ASP A 56 0.65 2.07 9.53
C ASP A 56 -0.10 2.28 8.21
N VAL A 57 -1.06 3.21 8.20
CA VAL A 57 -1.80 3.52 6.97
C VAL A 57 -0.83 4.00 5.89
N MET A 58 0.10 4.89 6.25
CA MET A 58 1.07 5.38 5.28
C MET A 58 1.92 4.24 4.73
N TRP A 59 2.33 3.31 5.60
CA TRP A 59 3.10 2.15 5.16
C TRP A 59 2.28 1.28 4.21
N TYR A 60 1.02 1.00 4.57
CA TYR A 60 0.15 0.19 3.73
C TYR A 60 -0.08 0.83 2.37
N LEU A 61 -0.34 2.15 2.35
CA LEU A 61 -0.61 2.84 1.09
C LEU A 61 0.61 2.78 0.17
N LYS A 62 1.79 2.96 0.74
CA LYS A 62 3.01 2.88 -0.05
C LYS A 62 3.22 1.47 -0.58
N ARG A 63 2.96 0.48 0.27
CA ARG A 63 3.12 -0.91 -0.14
C ARG A 63 2.14 -1.30 -1.24
N ILE A 64 0.90 -0.85 -1.12
CA ILE A 64 -0.11 -1.09 -2.15
C ILE A 64 0.34 -0.50 -3.48
N ASP A 65 0.86 0.73 -3.45
CA ASP A 65 1.34 1.37 -4.65
C ASP A 65 2.48 0.57 -5.30
N GLU A 66 3.42 0.09 -4.49
CA GLU A 66 4.52 -0.73 -4.98
C GLU A 66 4.02 -2.02 -5.63
N LEU A 67 3.03 -2.65 -4.99
CA LEU A 67 2.49 -3.89 -5.51
C LEU A 67 1.70 -3.68 -6.80
N GLU A 68 0.97 -2.58 -6.87
CA GLU A 68 0.23 -2.26 -8.09
C GLU A 68 1.18 -1.96 -9.24
N ASN A 69 2.29 -1.29 -8.95
CA ASN A 69 3.30 -1.04 -9.97
C ASN A 69 3.94 -2.33 -10.43
N GLU A 70 4.17 -3.25 -9.51
CA GLU A 70 4.74 -4.54 -9.86
C GLU A 70 3.77 -5.32 -10.75
N LEU A 71 2.49 -5.28 -10.41
CA LEU A 71 1.46 -5.96 -11.20
C LEU A 71 1.41 -5.38 -12.61
N ASN A 72 1.43 -4.06 -12.73
CA ASN A 72 1.40 -3.41 -14.04
C ASN A 72 2.66 -3.71 -14.84
N GLY A 73 3.80 -3.73 -14.16
CA GLY A 73 5.05 -4.06 -14.82
C GLY A 73 5.05 -5.48 -15.37
N THR A 74 4.46 -6.41 -14.62
CA THR A 74 4.35 -7.78 -15.08
C THR A 74 3.52 -7.87 -16.36
N GLU A 75 2.43 -7.11 -16.40
CA GLU A 75 1.58 -7.07 -17.58
C GLU A 75 2.30 -6.42 -18.76
N GLU A 76 3.04 -5.38 -18.49
CA GLU A 76 3.77 -4.69 -19.55
C GLU A 76 4.87 -5.58 -20.13
N SER A 77 5.53 -6.36 -19.28
CA SER A 77 6.59 -7.22 -19.78
C SER A 77 6.03 -8.33 -20.66
N ILE A 78 4.76 -8.65 -20.49
CA ILE A 78 4.13 -9.63 -21.36
C ILE A 78 3.80 -9.00 -22.70
N THR A 79 3.32 -7.79 -22.69
CA THR A 79 2.92 -7.15 -23.92
C THR A 79 4.09 -6.56 -24.68
N GLU A 80 5.17 -6.09 -24.03
CA GLU A 80 6.20 -5.51 -24.72
C GLU A 80 7.19 -4.93 -24.05
N LYS A 81 7.94 -5.23 -23.88
CA LYS A 81 8.87 -4.83 -23.27
C LYS A 81 9.46 -3.89 -23.83
N SER A 82 9.28 -3.60 -24.30
CA SER A 82 9.80 -2.89 -24.96
C SER A 82 9.73 -1.55 -24.76
N VAL A 83 9.39 -1.12 -24.52
CA VAL A 83 9.29 0.19 -24.47
C VAL A 83 9.95 0.88 -23.55
N ILE A 84 10.32 1.06 -23.33
CA ILE A 84 10.77 1.71 -22.64
C ILE A 84 11.00 2.43 -22.21
N GLU A 85 11.38 2.69 -22.07
CA GLU A 85 11.74 3.28 -21.54
C GLU A 85 11.76 3.99 -20.97
N ASN A 86 12.05 4.50 -20.85
CA ASN A 86 12.15 5.19 -20.10
C ASN A 86 12.10 5.79 -19.42
N PRO A 87 12.21 6.03 -19.40
CA PRO A 87 12.28 6.55 -18.56
C PRO A 87 12.36 7.03 -17.85
N SER A 88 12.70 7.04 -17.84
CA SER A 88 12.85 7.22 -17.17
C SER A 88 12.61 7.58 -16.81
N LYS A 89 12.58 7.64 -17.04
CA LYS A 89 12.56 7.75 -16.74
C LYS A 89 12.16 8.03 -16.15
N ARG A 90 12.28 8.40 -16.09
CA ARG A 90 12.16 8.54 -15.46
C ARG A 90 12.23 9.05 -14.92
N PHE A 91 12.76 9.24 -15.00
CA PHE A 91 13.11 9.46 -14.52
C PHE A 91 13.46 9.96 -14.44
N SER A 92 13.81 9.93 -14.61
CA SER A 92 14.43 10.00 -14.64
C SER A 92 14.64 10.41 -14.76
N LYS A 93 14.84 10.59 -14.92
CA LYS A 93 15.29 10.73 -15.13
C LYS A 93 15.46 11.14 -15.31
N LYS A 94 15.69 11.25 -15.48
CA LYS A 94 16.18 11.47 -15.77
C LYS A 94 16.34 11.89 -16.03
N VAL A 95 16.57 12.04 -16.08
CA VAL A 95 16.94 12.13 -16.40
C VAL A 95 17.14 12.38 -16.73
N ASN A 96 17.32 12.60 -16.77
CA ASN A 96 17.72 12.52 -17.06
C ASN A 96 17.85 12.59 -17.06
#